data_8100480a2c6bd6ac77f8fee9e139f447
#
_entry.id   8100480a2c6bd6ac77f8fee9e139f447
#
_cell.length_a   1.000
_cell.length_b   1.000
_cell.length_c   1.000
_cell.angle_alpha   90.00
_cell.angle_beta   90.00
_cell.angle_gamma   90.00
#
_symmetry.space_group_name_H-M   'P 1'
#
loop_
_entity.id
_entity.type
_entity.pdbx_description
1 polymer ?
#
loop_
_entity_poly.entity_id
_entity_poly.type
_entity_poly.pdbx_seq_one_letter_code
_entity_poly.pdbx_strand_id
1 'polypeptide(L)'
;MAEGYLRQMAKDAGAGIEVGSAGLGAMEDMPPSRNSVTAMREEGIDISRQLSRMLTPEMVEEYTHIFGLGSGHADTIRSYFPEAQEKTFVLREFIADRGLDLEVPDPIGGDLDEYRITRNLIKEAMPSILRFVLTGDPSKPRE
;
A
#
# COMPACT_ATOMS: atom_id res chain seq x y z
N MET A 1 3.03 -1.21 -6.44
CA MET A 1 2.68 -2.63 -6.15
C MET A 1 1.51 -2.75 -5.16
N ALA A 2 1.54 -2.06 -4.04
CA ALA A 2 0.47 -2.16 -3.04
C ALA A 2 -0.91 -1.76 -3.57
N GLU A 3 -0.99 -0.67 -4.33
CA GLU A 3 -2.24 -0.23 -4.95
C GLU A 3 -2.84 -1.32 -5.84
N GLY A 4 -2.02 -1.96 -6.67
CA GLY A 4 -2.47 -3.02 -7.57
C GLY A 4 -3.00 -4.23 -6.81
N TYR A 5 -2.33 -4.65 -5.75
CA TYR A 5 -2.79 -5.76 -4.91
C TYR A 5 -4.12 -5.47 -4.24
N LEU A 6 -4.22 -4.34 -3.57
CA LEU A 6 -5.43 -4.03 -2.82
C LEU A 6 -6.62 -3.83 -3.75
N ARG A 7 -6.40 -3.19 -4.90
CA ARG A 7 -7.46 -3.01 -5.89
C ARG A 7 -7.98 -4.35 -6.41
N GLN A 8 -7.08 -5.29 -6.72
CA GLN A 8 -7.47 -6.61 -7.20
C GLN A 8 -8.20 -7.40 -6.12
N MET A 9 -7.71 -7.39 -4.89
CA MET A 9 -8.38 -8.08 -3.77
C MET A 9 -9.77 -7.49 -3.51
N ALA A 10 -9.91 -6.18 -3.53
CA ALA A 10 -11.19 -5.51 -3.35
C ALA A 10 -12.18 -5.90 -4.45
N LYS A 11 -11.71 -5.96 -5.68
CA LYS A 11 -12.51 -6.38 -6.84
C LYS A 11 -12.96 -7.84 -6.69
N ASP A 12 -12.04 -8.74 -6.37
CA ASP A 12 -12.34 -10.16 -6.17
C ASP A 12 -13.33 -10.38 -5.03
N ALA A 13 -13.30 -9.49 -4.07
CA ALA A 13 -14.16 -9.52 -2.90
C ALA A 13 -15.50 -8.84 -3.10
N GLY A 14 -15.72 -8.20 -4.23
CA GLY A 14 -16.93 -7.41 -4.48
C GLY A 14 -17.03 -6.18 -3.58
N ALA A 15 -15.90 -5.69 -3.07
CA ALA A 15 -15.88 -4.51 -2.20
C ALA A 15 -15.82 -3.24 -3.03
N GLY A 16 -16.72 -2.31 -2.76
CA GLY A 16 -16.80 -1.03 -3.46
C GLY A 16 -15.92 0.04 -2.83
N ILE A 17 -14.62 -0.22 -2.71
CA ILE A 17 -13.65 0.75 -2.20
C ILE A 17 -12.81 1.34 -3.31
N GLU A 18 -12.42 2.60 -3.14
CA GLU A 18 -11.51 3.27 -4.05
C GLU A 18 -10.09 3.16 -3.51
N VAL A 19 -9.15 2.75 -4.37
CA VAL A 19 -7.76 2.51 -4.01
C VAL A 19 -6.84 3.40 -4.83
N GLY A 20 -5.89 4.05 -4.19
CA GLY A 20 -4.89 4.86 -4.86
C GLY A 20 -3.55 4.75 -4.16
N SER A 21 -2.52 5.28 -4.78
CA SER A 21 -1.19 5.40 -4.19
C SER A 21 -0.56 6.74 -4.53
N ALA A 22 0.37 7.18 -3.70
CA ALA A 22 1.09 8.43 -3.88
C ALA A 22 2.43 8.36 -3.17
N GLY A 23 3.33 9.25 -3.50
CA GLY A 23 4.65 9.36 -2.87
C GLY A 23 4.83 10.69 -2.16
N LEU A 24 5.70 10.71 -1.16
CA LEU A 24 6.00 11.93 -0.40
C LEU A 24 6.99 12.87 -1.10
N GLY A 25 7.63 12.44 -2.13
CA GLY A 25 8.53 13.25 -2.94
C GLY A 25 8.55 12.74 -4.37
N ALA A 26 7.46 12.13 -4.80
CA ALA A 26 7.37 11.50 -6.10
C ALA A 26 7.30 12.54 -7.22
N MET A 27 7.90 12.21 -8.34
CA MET A 27 7.65 12.92 -9.59
C MET A 27 6.29 12.51 -10.13
N GLU A 28 5.55 13.45 -10.69
CA GLU A 28 4.24 13.17 -11.29
C GLU A 28 4.38 12.40 -12.61
N ASP A 29 3.38 11.56 -12.87
CA ASP A 29 3.17 10.88 -14.14
C ASP A 29 4.32 9.97 -14.61
N MET A 30 5.09 9.41 -13.66
CA MET A 30 6.12 8.44 -13.98
C MET A 30 5.54 7.02 -13.97
N PRO A 31 5.90 6.19 -14.96
CA PRO A 31 5.47 4.79 -14.96
C PRO A 31 6.20 3.98 -13.89
N PRO A 32 5.64 2.83 -13.48
CA PRO A 32 6.33 1.94 -12.57
C PRO A 32 7.59 1.35 -13.22
N SER A 33 8.56 0.95 -12.39
CA SER A 33 9.77 0.32 -12.89
C SER A 33 9.46 -1.00 -13.59
N ARG A 34 10.33 -1.41 -14.52
CA ARG A 34 10.20 -2.67 -15.23
C ARG A 34 10.08 -3.85 -14.26
N ASN A 35 10.92 -3.87 -13.22
CA ASN A 35 10.94 -4.96 -12.25
C ASN A 35 9.66 -5.02 -11.42
N SER A 36 9.07 -3.89 -11.06
CA SER A 36 7.79 -3.89 -10.35
C SER A 36 6.66 -4.40 -11.23
N VAL A 37 6.64 -4.03 -12.50
CA VAL A 37 5.66 -4.54 -13.47
C VAL A 37 5.79 -6.05 -13.62
N THR A 38 7.02 -6.55 -13.76
CA THR A 38 7.29 -7.99 -13.89
C THR A 38 6.88 -8.75 -12.64
N ALA A 39 7.27 -8.27 -11.45
CA ALA A 39 6.94 -8.91 -10.19
C ALA A 39 5.42 -9.00 -9.99
N MET A 40 4.68 -7.97 -10.33
CA MET A 40 3.22 -7.97 -10.20
C MET A 40 2.54 -8.84 -11.25
N ARG A 41 3.09 -8.88 -12.47
CA ARG A 41 2.58 -9.74 -13.52
C ARG A 41 2.68 -11.23 -13.14
N GLU A 42 3.72 -11.61 -12.40
CA GLU A 42 3.84 -12.96 -11.84
C GLU A 42 2.66 -13.35 -10.95
N GLU A 43 1.99 -12.36 -10.37
CA GLU A 43 0.79 -12.55 -9.54
C GLU A 43 -0.51 -12.30 -10.33
N GLY A 44 -0.43 -12.17 -11.63
CA GLY A 44 -1.59 -11.92 -12.48
C GLY A 44 -2.13 -10.51 -12.41
N ILE A 45 -1.33 -9.56 -11.92
CA ILE A 45 -1.73 -8.17 -11.76
C ILE A 45 -0.92 -7.27 -12.68
N ASP A 46 -1.60 -6.51 -13.53
CA ASP A 46 -0.97 -5.55 -14.44
C ASP A 46 -1.00 -4.15 -13.83
N ILE A 47 0.18 -3.62 -13.52
CA ILE A 47 0.36 -2.25 -13.03
C ILE A 47 1.02 -1.34 -14.06
N SER A 48 1.20 -1.79 -15.29
CA SER A 48 1.95 -1.07 -16.31
C SER A 48 1.40 0.31 -16.64
N ARG A 49 0.13 0.55 -16.37
CA ARG A 49 -0.54 1.83 -16.65
C ARG A 49 -0.67 2.75 -15.43
N GLN A 50 -0.17 2.32 -14.27
CA GLN A 50 -0.17 3.17 -13.09
C GLN A 50 0.86 4.29 -13.28
N LEU A 51 0.48 5.50 -12.87
CA LEU A 51 1.37 6.65 -12.92
C LEU A 51 1.61 7.16 -11.51
N SER A 52 2.83 7.59 -11.25
CA SER A 52 3.18 8.17 -9.95
C SER A 52 2.48 9.52 -9.75
N ARG A 53 2.21 9.83 -8.50
CA ARG A 53 1.70 11.15 -8.11
C ARG A 53 2.17 11.49 -6.72
N MET A 54 2.29 12.79 -6.45
CA MET A 54 2.67 13.29 -5.14
C MET A 54 1.44 13.32 -4.24
N LEU A 55 1.62 12.98 -2.97
CA LEU A 55 0.55 13.10 -1.99
C LEU A 55 0.18 14.56 -1.79
N THR A 56 -1.11 14.88 -1.91
CA THR A 56 -1.65 16.23 -1.79
C THR A 56 -2.60 16.33 -0.59
N PRO A 57 -2.84 17.55 -0.05
CA PRO A 57 -3.83 17.73 1.01
C PRO A 57 -5.23 17.25 0.61
N GLU A 58 -5.60 17.40 -0.67
CA GLU A 58 -6.88 16.97 -1.19
C GLU A 58 -7.04 15.45 -1.11
N MET A 59 -5.99 14.70 -1.44
CA MET A 59 -5.98 13.24 -1.31
C MET A 59 -6.11 12.82 0.15
N VAL A 60 -5.39 13.49 1.05
CA VAL A 60 -5.47 13.21 2.48
C VAL A 60 -6.89 13.42 2.99
N GLU A 61 -7.56 14.47 2.56
CA GLU A 61 -8.94 14.73 2.95
C GLU A 61 -9.92 13.71 2.39
N GLU A 62 -9.73 13.31 1.13
CA GLU A 62 -10.65 12.44 0.39
C GLU A 62 -10.64 10.99 0.88
N TYR A 63 -9.46 10.44 1.16
CA TYR A 63 -9.34 9.03 1.53
C TYR A 63 -9.62 8.80 3.00
N THR A 64 -10.32 7.71 3.31
CA THR A 64 -10.68 7.34 4.68
C THR A 64 -9.55 6.69 5.45
N HIS A 65 -8.64 6.02 4.76
CA HIS A 65 -7.50 5.31 5.34
C HIS A 65 -6.26 5.59 4.51
N ILE A 66 -5.14 5.81 5.18
CA ILE A 66 -3.84 6.04 4.55
C ILE A 66 -2.84 5.07 5.15
N PHE A 67 -2.12 4.34 4.31
CA PHE A 67 -1.15 3.34 4.74
C PHE A 67 0.24 3.71 4.25
N GLY A 68 1.15 3.95 5.18
CA GLY A 68 2.57 4.12 4.87
C GLY A 68 3.26 2.77 4.76
N LEU A 69 4.21 2.64 3.86
CA LEU A 69 4.95 1.38 3.68
C LEU A 69 5.91 1.09 4.84
N GLY A 70 6.19 2.09 5.66
CA GLY A 70 7.00 1.96 6.86
C GLY A 70 6.61 3.00 7.88
N SER A 71 7.14 2.86 9.11
CA SER A 71 6.86 3.80 10.21
C SER A 71 7.31 5.22 9.88
N GLY A 72 8.43 5.37 9.18
CA GLY A 72 8.92 6.69 8.76
C GLY A 72 7.98 7.42 7.83
N HIS A 73 7.39 6.70 6.87
CA HIS A 73 6.40 7.29 5.98
C HIS A 73 5.13 7.71 6.74
N ALA A 74 4.65 6.84 7.63
CA ALA A 74 3.46 7.16 8.42
C ALA A 74 3.69 8.38 9.32
N ASP A 75 4.85 8.46 9.98
CA ASP A 75 5.20 9.59 10.85
C ASP A 75 5.32 10.88 10.05
N THR A 76 5.91 10.83 8.86
CA THR A 76 6.02 11.99 7.97
C THR A 76 4.64 12.48 7.54
N ILE A 77 3.75 11.58 7.16
CA ILE A 77 2.38 11.94 6.77
C ILE A 77 1.66 12.62 7.91
N ARG A 78 1.74 12.07 9.11
CA ARG A 78 1.09 12.65 10.30
C ARG A 78 1.66 14.03 10.63
N SER A 79 2.95 14.22 10.43
CA SER A 79 3.62 15.50 10.68
C SER A 79 3.21 16.58 9.69
N TYR A 80 3.16 16.27 8.40
CA TYR A 80 2.79 17.24 7.36
C TYR A 80 1.28 17.47 7.26
N PHE A 81 0.48 16.47 7.65
CA PHE A 81 -0.98 16.53 7.53
C PHE A 81 -1.60 16.17 8.88
N PRO A 82 -1.73 17.14 9.80
CA PRO A 82 -2.31 16.87 11.12
C PRO A 82 -3.70 16.24 11.06
N GLU A 83 -4.48 16.53 10.03
CA GLU A 83 -5.80 15.95 9.80
C GLU A 83 -5.74 14.45 9.47
N ALA A 84 -4.58 13.92 9.14
CA ALA A 84 -4.39 12.50 8.85
C ALA A 84 -4.06 11.65 10.07
N GLN A 85 -3.88 12.25 11.25
CA GLN A 85 -3.41 11.57 12.46
C GLN A 85 -4.18 10.29 12.78
N GLU A 86 -5.50 10.35 12.74
CA GLU A 86 -6.36 9.24 13.16
C GLU A 86 -6.63 8.21 12.07
N LYS A 87 -6.20 8.48 10.84
CA LYS A 87 -6.47 7.59 9.70
C LYS A 87 -5.21 7.13 8.97
N THR A 88 -4.04 7.37 9.54
CA THR A 88 -2.76 6.94 8.98
C THR A 88 -2.19 5.77 9.77
N PHE A 89 -1.83 4.72 9.07
CA PHE A 89 -1.37 3.45 9.62
C PHE A 89 -0.12 2.98 8.87
N VAL A 90 0.62 2.06 9.48
CA VAL A 90 1.70 1.35 8.79
C VAL A 90 1.11 0.11 8.11
N LEU A 91 1.45 -0.13 6.87
CA LEU A 91 0.85 -1.19 6.06
C LEU A 91 0.87 -2.56 6.76
N ARG A 92 1.99 -2.90 7.39
CA ARG A 92 2.19 -4.21 8.03
C ARG A 92 1.81 -4.27 9.51
N GLU A 93 1.31 -3.18 10.10
CA GLU A 93 1.02 -3.18 11.55
C GLU A 93 -0.11 -4.10 11.97
N PHE A 94 -0.97 -4.51 11.05
CA PHE A 94 -2.11 -5.37 11.34
C PHE A 94 -1.83 -6.87 11.15
N ILE A 95 -0.60 -7.24 10.84
CA ILE A 95 -0.20 -8.64 10.75
C ILE A 95 -0.10 -9.19 12.18
N ALA A 96 -0.72 -10.34 12.42
CA ALA A 96 -0.88 -10.88 13.76
C ALA A 96 0.42 -11.36 14.43
N ASP A 97 1.47 -11.55 13.69
CA ASP A 97 2.74 -12.02 14.23
C ASP A 97 3.55 -10.85 14.81
N ARG A 98 3.73 -10.85 16.13
CA ARG A 98 4.40 -9.78 16.87
C ARG A 98 5.92 -9.96 16.83
N GLY A 99 6.61 -10.15 16.01
CA GLY A 99 8.06 -10.24 15.89
C GLY A 99 8.50 -9.84 14.52
N LEU A 100 7.57 -9.56 13.66
CA LEU A 100 7.86 -9.20 12.29
C LEU A 100 8.28 -7.73 12.16
N ASP A 101 9.19 -7.50 11.25
CA ASP A 101 9.54 -6.16 10.81
C ASP A 101 8.32 -5.53 10.10
N LEU A 102 7.91 -4.36 10.55
CA LEU A 102 6.79 -3.61 9.97
C LEU A 102 7.19 -2.79 8.75
N GLU A 103 8.46 -2.75 8.42
CA GLU A 103 8.94 -1.97 7.29
C GLU A 103 8.83 -2.75 5.97
N VAL A 104 8.42 -2.04 4.92
CA VAL A 104 8.52 -2.54 3.56
C VAL A 104 9.67 -1.78 2.89
N PRO A 105 10.76 -2.44 2.55
CA PRO A 105 11.89 -1.76 1.94
C PRO A 105 11.55 -1.25 0.54
N ASP A 106 12.15 -0.15 0.15
CA ASP A 106 12.04 0.37 -1.20
C ASP A 106 13.07 -0.37 -2.08
N PRO A 107 12.63 -1.15 -3.07
CA PRO A 107 13.54 -1.94 -3.90
C PRO A 107 14.16 -1.14 -5.06
N ILE A 108 13.94 0.17 -5.11
CA ILE A 108 14.42 1.00 -6.23
C ILE A 108 15.93 0.81 -6.44
N GLY A 109 16.33 0.58 -7.68
CA GLY A 109 17.72 0.26 -8.02
C GLY A 109 18.11 -1.19 -7.79
N GLY A 110 17.25 -1.99 -7.19
CA GLY A 110 17.49 -3.41 -6.93
C GLY A 110 17.16 -4.30 -8.13
N ASP A 111 17.51 -5.57 -7.99
CA ASP A 111 17.19 -6.58 -9.00
C ASP A 111 15.75 -7.11 -8.86
N LEU A 112 15.36 -8.01 -9.76
CA LEU A 112 14.01 -8.58 -9.75
C LEU A 112 13.70 -9.35 -8.46
N ASP A 113 14.69 -10.05 -7.89
CA ASP A 113 14.48 -10.78 -6.65
C ASP A 113 14.20 -9.86 -5.48
N GLU A 114 14.82 -8.70 -5.41
CA GLU A 114 14.52 -7.69 -4.38
C GLU A 114 13.09 -7.17 -4.54
N TYR A 115 12.62 -6.96 -5.77
CA TYR A 115 11.24 -6.58 -6.04
C TYR A 115 10.26 -7.68 -5.66
N ARG A 116 10.60 -8.94 -5.85
CA ARG A 116 9.79 -10.08 -5.41
C ARG A 116 9.67 -10.14 -3.89
N ILE A 117 10.77 -9.90 -3.18
CA ILE A 117 10.76 -9.85 -1.70
C ILE A 117 9.83 -8.74 -1.22
N THR A 118 9.98 -7.54 -1.75
CA THR A 118 9.11 -6.41 -1.42
C THR A 118 7.65 -6.71 -1.72
N ARG A 119 7.37 -7.26 -2.91
CA ARG A 119 6.02 -7.67 -3.30
C ARG A 119 5.42 -8.65 -2.28
N ASN A 120 6.18 -9.64 -1.84
CA ASN A 120 5.67 -10.65 -0.92
C ASN A 120 5.39 -10.07 0.47
N LEU A 121 6.21 -9.12 0.92
CA LEU A 121 5.96 -8.41 2.18
C LEU A 121 4.66 -7.59 2.11
N ILE A 122 4.40 -6.95 0.99
CA ILE A 122 3.17 -6.21 0.74
C ILE A 122 1.98 -7.18 0.69
N LYS A 123 2.09 -8.24 -0.07
CA LYS A 123 1.05 -9.26 -0.24
C LYS A 123 0.60 -9.85 1.10
N GLU A 124 1.55 -10.11 1.97
CA GLU A 124 1.30 -10.68 3.29
C GLU A 124 0.40 -9.78 4.16
N ALA A 125 0.49 -8.47 3.98
CA ALA A 125 -0.29 -7.49 4.73
C ALA A 125 -1.72 -7.31 4.17
N MET A 126 -1.96 -7.63 2.91
CA MET A 126 -3.20 -7.27 2.22
C MET A 126 -4.49 -7.83 2.82
N PRO A 127 -4.55 -9.11 3.24
CA PRO A 127 -5.79 -9.61 3.85
C PRO A 127 -6.18 -8.84 5.11
N SER A 128 -5.22 -8.50 5.96
CA SER A 128 -5.46 -7.72 7.18
C SER A 128 -5.92 -6.29 6.86
N ILE A 129 -5.31 -5.67 5.87
CA ILE A 129 -5.69 -4.32 5.41
C ILE A 129 -7.13 -4.31 4.91
N LEU A 130 -7.48 -5.25 4.05
CA LEU A 130 -8.84 -5.31 3.50
C LEU A 130 -9.87 -5.54 4.62
N ARG A 131 -9.60 -6.44 5.54
CA ARG A 131 -10.49 -6.67 6.69
C ARG A 131 -10.64 -5.41 7.52
N PHE A 132 -9.55 -4.72 7.81
CA PHE A 132 -9.57 -3.49 8.60
C PHE A 132 -10.43 -2.41 7.93
N VAL A 133 -10.22 -2.19 6.65
CA VAL A 133 -10.97 -1.17 5.89
C VAL A 133 -12.46 -1.50 5.85
N LEU A 134 -12.82 -2.77 5.71
CA LEU A 134 -14.22 -3.18 5.58
C LEU A 134 -14.96 -3.33 6.91
N THR A 135 -14.26 -3.68 7.98
CA THR A 135 -14.89 -4.01 9.27
C THR A 135 -14.45 -3.15 10.44
N GLY A 136 -13.34 -2.42 10.30
CA GLY A 136 -12.71 -1.70 11.40
C GLY A 136 -11.88 -2.59 12.32
N ASP A 137 -11.80 -3.90 12.06
CA ASP A 137 -11.05 -4.87 12.86
C ASP A 137 -10.24 -5.79 11.95
N PRO A 138 -8.91 -5.70 11.97
CA PRO A 138 -8.06 -6.50 11.09
C PRO A 138 -8.04 -7.99 11.45
N SER A 139 -8.43 -8.35 12.67
CA SER A 139 -8.46 -9.76 13.10
C SER A 139 -9.76 -10.48 12.76
N LYS A 140 -10.81 -9.72 12.44
CA LYS A 140 -12.12 -10.28 12.19
C LYS A 140 -12.16 -10.97 10.81
N PRO A 141 -12.52 -12.26 10.74
CA PRO A 141 -12.62 -12.91 9.45
C PRO A 141 -13.71 -12.25 8.61
N ARG A 142 -13.48 -12.22 7.33
CA ARG A 142 -14.43 -11.69 6.39
C ARG A 142 -15.56 -12.71 6.19
N GLU A 143 -16.76 -12.24 6.31
CA GLU A 143 -17.95 -13.02 6.00
C GLU A 143 -18.28 -13.00 4.51
#